data_f324f0110f98f3d687dc9e26003d0c55
#
_entry.id   f324f0110f98f3d687dc9e26003d0c55
#
_cell.length_a   1.000
_cell.length_b   1.000
_cell.length_c   1.000
_cell.angle_alpha   90.00
_cell.angle_beta   90.00
_cell.angle_gamma   90.00
#
_symmetry.space_group_name_H-M   'P 1'
#
loop_
_entity.id
_entity.type
_entity.pdbx_description
1 polymer ?
#
loop_
_entity_poly.entity_id
_entity_poly.type
_entity_poly.pdbx_seq_one_letter_code
_entity_poly.pdbx_strand_id
1 'polypeptide(L)'
;MKSVTKATLPVIALIGSLAACAGETLYNGIVLPDKWPPAIDPKNENPVCVPYLEKANIPAAIPIDVGRQLFVDDFLVESTNGVARAFFKPVKYIENPVMWPQTAKELSGAPGCCMPGGAVWWDPTRRRFRMWYLSGWSGPISLAESEDGLRWERPAVGADGSNVVLPKQVADTFSVWPDYAAANPYANWRLCVSPGGNPTRSMEYVSEDGANWTFAKQTGWHGDSTTLFYNPFRQKWVWSLRSNWRKRSRIYREHSDFFAGADWNFPMKKDSASLKKAYYDNTARLVANSSDCYIWLACDNADGTCTMNGTVRQSQMYNVDATPYESVMVGLFKVICGHDNDEAAKAGLPKTTYCHFGYSRDGFHFSRPDRTPAISPSGWGSGAWDTGYIGFCSSGFVIKDEQLWIYYVGARGDGTANNPPKCVITNGMHCNFSVGIAKLRRDGFAGMVADGAGELVTRPVTFTGSRLFVNADARFGTLAAEVIDADGKPFPGFAAEDCTGLARVDSTKRALSWKGGDLSRFAGKPVRFRFKMKVATLYAFWVSKDASGKSGGYLAAGGPDYAGLKDE
;
A
#
# COMPACT_ATOMS: atom_id res chain seq x y z
N MET A 1 -67.93 40.35 41.16
CA MET A 1 -66.64 40.84 40.71
C MET A 1 -65.59 39.70 40.92
N LYS A 2 -65.21 38.96 39.89
CA LYS A 2 -64.20 37.89 39.95
C LYS A 2 -62.98 38.36 39.17
N SER A 3 -61.86 38.48 39.88
CA SER A 3 -60.58 38.86 39.36
C SER A 3 -60.00 37.72 38.49
N VAL A 4 -59.59 38.04 37.25
CA VAL A 4 -58.94 37.12 36.35
C VAL A 4 -57.42 37.45 36.37
N THR A 5 -56.67 36.56 36.99
CA THR A 5 -55.22 36.63 37.00
C THR A 5 -54.66 36.08 35.67
N LYS A 6 -53.94 36.90 34.90
CA LYS A 6 -53.25 36.50 33.70
C LYS A 6 -51.92 35.79 34.10
N ALA A 7 -51.79 34.52 33.74
CA ALA A 7 -50.53 33.78 33.84
C ALA A 7 -49.67 34.06 32.60
N THR A 8 -48.49 34.60 32.82
CA THR A 8 -47.45 34.79 31.81
C THR A 8 -46.60 33.51 31.73
N LEU A 9 -46.61 32.82 30.58
CA LEU A 9 -45.71 31.69 30.29
C LEU A 9 -44.32 32.22 29.82
N PRO A 10 -43.21 31.66 30.30
CA PRO A 10 -41.89 32.03 29.80
C PRO A 10 -41.65 31.38 28.43
N VAL A 11 -41.24 32.19 27.46
CA VAL A 11 -40.73 31.74 26.17
C VAL A 11 -39.34 31.16 26.41
N ILE A 12 -39.20 29.84 26.36
CA ILE A 12 -37.90 29.17 26.32
C ILE A 12 -37.40 29.29 24.89
N ALA A 13 -36.41 30.16 24.67
CA ALA A 13 -35.67 30.20 23.42
C ALA A 13 -34.79 28.94 23.32
N LEU A 14 -35.18 28.02 22.44
CA LEU A 14 -34.36 26.89 22.06
C LEU A 14 -33.20 27.44 21.20
N ILE A 15 -32.03 27.68 21.82
CA ILE A 15 -30.77 27.89 21.09
C ILE A 15 -30.38 26.53 20.56
N GLY A 16 -30.81 26.21 19.34
CA GLY A 16 -30.27 25.09 18.56
C GLY A 16 -28.82 25.40 18.22
N SER A 17 -27.89 24.80 18.94
CA SER A 17 -26.53 24.74 18.48
C SER A 17 -26.52 23.92 17.18
N LEU A 18 -26.36 24.60 16.05
CA LEU A 18 -25.87 23.97 14.82
C LEU A 18 -24.49 23.43 15.16
N ALA A 19 -24.40 22.14 15.55
CA ALA A 19 -23.19 21.40 15.48
C ALA A 19 -22.82 21.37 13.99
N ALA A 20 -21.89 22.22 13.57
CA ALA A 20 -21.21 22.01 12.30
C ALA A 20 -20.74 20.54 12.31
N CYS A 21 -21.15 19.75 11.32
CA CYS A 21 -20.58 18.43 11.10
C CYS A 21 -19.08 18.65 10.89
N ALA A 22 -18.29 18.49 11.95
CA ALA A 22 -16.85 18.45 11.83
C ALA A 22 -16.52 17.20 11.03
N GLY A 23 -15.72 17.32 9.97
CA GLY A 23 -15.26 16.21 9.15
C GLY A 23 -14.61 15.10 10.00
N GLU A 24 -14.54 13.89 9.49
CA GLU A 24 -13.90 12.74 10.16
C GLU A 24 -12.46 13.10 10.57
N THR A 25 -12.14 12.96 11.87
CA THR A 25 -10.76 13.12 12.36
C THR A 25 -10.07 11.75 12.38
N LEU A 26 -8.94 11.64 11.70
CA LEU A 26 -8.18 10.41 11.60
C LEU A 26 -7.30 10.16 12.84
N TYR A 27 -6.79 8.94 12.97
CA TYR A 27 -5.87 8.48 14.04
C TYR A 27 -4.63 9.37 14.23
N ASN A 28 -4.20 10.07 13.19
CA ASN A 28 -3.03 10.96 13.16
C ASN A 28 -3.40 12.44 13.26
N GLY A 29 -4.65 12.75 13.60
CA GLY A 29 -5.16 14.11 13.78
C GLY A 29 -5.53 14.85 12.51
N ILE A 30 -5.37 14.26 11.31
CA ILE A 30 -5.84 14.85 10.06
C ILE A 30 -7.36 14.93 10.09
N VAL A 31 -7.92 16.10 9.77
CA VAL A 31 -9.36 16.30 9.63
C VAL A 31 -9.71 16.25 8.14
N LEU A 32 -10.54 15.28 7.78
CA LEU A 32 -11.02 15.15 6.40
C LEU A 32 -12.06 16.23 6.11
N PRO A 33 -12.18 16.71 4.86
CA PRO A 33 -13.24 17.63 4.47
C PRO A 33 -14.62 16.96 4.57
N ASP A 34 -15.67 17.77 4.77
CA ASP A 34 -17.05 17.29 4.91
C ASP A 34 -17.50 16.43 3.72
N LYS A 35 -17.03 16.78 2.53
CA LYS A 35 -17.25 15.99 1.31
C LYS A 35 -16.04 15.12 1.03
N TRP A 36 -16.17 13.84 1.36
CA TRP A 36 -15.15 12.83 1.13
C TRP A 36 -15.67 11.65 0.29
N PRO A 37 -14.89 11.05 -0.63
CA PRO A 37 -13.59 11.52 -1.12
C PRO A 37 -13.68 12.83 -1.92
N PRO A 38 -12.59 13.63 -1.98
CA PRO A 38 -12.59 14.89 -2.71
C PRO A 38 -12.60 14.66 -4.22
N ALA A 39 -13.12 15.64 -4.97
CA ALA A 39 -13.07 15.64 -6.42
C ALA A 39 -11.66 16.01 -6.91
N ILE A 40 -11.13 15.22 -7.84
CA ILE A 40 -9.88 15.50 -8.55
C ILE A 40 -10.22 15.99 -9.95
N ASP A 41 -9.56 17.08 -10.39
CA ASP A 41 -9.68 17.57 -11.78
C ASP A 41 -8.99 16.58 -12.73
N PRO A 42 -9.73 15.91 -13.63
CA PRO A 42 -9.16 14.95 -14.56
C PRO A 42 -8.23 15.58 -15.61
N LYS A 43 -8.23 16.89 -15.75
CA LYS A 43 -7.36 17.62 -16.67
C LYS A 43 -6.03 18.05 -16.06
N ASN A 44 -5.93 18.02 -14.74
CA ASN A 44 -4.69 18.39 -14.05
C ASN A 44 -3.63 17.30 -14.24
N GLU A 45 -2.57 17.58 -15.00
CA GLU A 45 -1.44 16.69 -15.29
C GLU A 45 -0.25 16.88 -14.34
N ASN A 46 -0.34 17.81 -13.42
CA ASN A 46 0.69 18.00 -12.40
C ASN A 46 0.57 16.92 -11.30
N PRO A 47 1.65 16.64 -10.56
CA PRO A 47 1.59 15.83 -9.36
C PRO A 47 0.46 16.27 -8.44
N VAL A 48 -0.27 15.31 -7.90
CA VAL A 48 -1.37 15.59 -6.97
C VAL A 48 -0.81 16.27 -5.73
N CYS A 49 -1.35 17.45 -5.40
CA CYS A 49 -1.09 18.07 -4.11
C CYS A 49 -1.67 17.17 -3.00
N VAL A 50 -0.91 17.02 -1.93
CA VAL A 50 -1.30 16.21 -0.75
C VAL A 50 -1.75 17.19 0.33
N PRO A 51 -3.07 17.38 0.55
CA PRO A 51 -3.59 18.47 1.38
C PRO A 51 -3.07 18.46 2.82
N TYR A 52 -2.87 17.30 3.41
CA TYR A 52 -2.38 17.19 4.79
C TYR A 52 -0.89 17.59 4.95
N LEU A 53 -0.17 17.87 3.87
CA LEU A 53 1.19 18.45 3.92
C LEU A 53 1.17 19.99 3.84
N GLU A 54 0.04 20.60 3.53
CA GLU A 54 -0.13 22.03 3.55
C GLU A 54 -0.16 22.54 5.00
N LYS A 55 0.61 23.59 5.29
CA LYS A 55 0.79 24.11 6.66
C LYS A 55 -0.53 24.35 7.41
N ALA A 56 -1.56 24.82 6.68
CA ALA A 56 -2.87 25.11 7.26
C ALA A 56 -3.65 23.85 7.70
N ASN A 57 -3.33 22.69 7.13
CA ASN A 57 -4.05 21.44 7.34
C ASN A 57 -3.29 20.46 8.26
N ILE A 58 -2.07 20.83 8.68
CA ILE A 58 -1.30 20.00 9.62
C ILE A 58 -1.91 20.18 11.01
N PRO A 59 -2.19 19.09 11.75
CA PRO A 59 -2.67 19.17 13.12
C PRO A 59 -1.74 19.99 14.01
N ALA A 60 -2.31 20.77 14.94
CA ALA A 60 -1.53 21.55 15.91
C ALA A 60 -0.59 20.67 16.76
N ALA A 61 -1.01 19.43 17.03
CA ALA A 61 -0.20 18.36 17.57
C ALA A 61 -0.63 17.04 16.94
N ILE A 62 0.33 16.23 16.50
CA ILE A 62 0.10 14.97 15.78
C ILE A 62 0.04 13.81 16.77
N PRO A 63 -1.08 13.08 16.90
CA PRO A 63 -1.12 11.83 17.67
C PRO A 63 -0.24 10.77 17.00
N ILE A 64 0.65 10.14 17.78
CA ILE A 64 1.60 9.12 17.28
C ILE A 64 1.47 7.77 18.00
N ASP A 65 0.30 7.46 18.53
CA ASP A 65 0.04 6.19 19.24
C ASP A 65 -0.09 4.99 18.30
N VAL A 66 -0.26 5.21 17.01
CA VAL A 66 -0.42 4.15 16.02
C VAL A 66 0.86 4.02 15.19
N GLY A 67 1.61 2.96 15.43
CA GLY A 67 2.71 2.52 14.59
C GLY A 67 3.99 3.34 14.71
N ARG A 68 5.01 2.82 14.06
CA ARG A 68 6.27 3.53 13.85
C ARG A 68 6.04 4.71 12.92
N GLN A 69 6.59 5.84 13.26
CA GLN A 69 6.45 7.10 12.53
C GLN A 69 7.52 7.19 11.45
N LEU A 70 7.10 7.03 10.19
CA LEU A 70 7.98 6.99 9.03
C LEU A 70 8.21 8.39 8.44
N PHE A 71 9.44 8.64 7.97
CA PHE A 71 9.83 9.91 7.35
C PHE A 71 9.65 9.92 5.81
N VAL A 72 8.56 9.34 5.33
CA VAL A 72 8.24 9.24 3.89
C VAL A 72 7.79 10.57 3.27
N ASP A 73 7.44 11.54 4.11
CA ASP A 73 7.00 12.90 3.76
C ASP A 73 7.35 13.88 4.91
N ASP A 74 6.96 15.16 4.76
CA ASP A 74 7.25 16.21 5.75
C ASP A 74 6.15 16.37 6.82
N PHE A 75 5.20 15.45 6.90
CA PHE A 75 4.10 15.54 7.87
C PHE A 75 4.59 15.64 9.33
N LEU A 76 5.64 14.90 9.67
CA LEU A 76 6.22 14.86 11.01
C LEU A 76 7.36 15.87 11.21
N VAL A 77 7.91 16.44 10.13
CA VAL A 77 9.13 17.24 10.19
C VAL A 77 8.79 18.72 10.31
N GLU A 78 9.29 19.37 11.35
CA GLU A 78 9.22 20.82 11.52
C GLU A 78 10.42 21.52 10.90
N SER A 79 11.62 21.02 11.21
CA SER A 79 12.87 21.58 10.65
C SER A 79 13.99 20.55 10.62
N THR A 80 14.94 20.77 9.72
CA THR A 80 16.20 20.03 9.64
C THR A 80 17.37 20.97 9.48
N ASN A 81 18.51 20.59 10.03
CA ASN A 81 19.79 21.26 9.82
C ASN A 81 20.88 20.19 9.66
N GLY A 82 21.58 20.16 8.53
CA GLY A 82 22.57 19.12 8.22
C GLY A 82 21.98 17.70 8.08
N VAL A 83 20.65 17.58 7.87
CA VAL A 83 19.93 16.31 7.67
C VAL A 83 19.06 16.41 6.43
N ALA A 84 19.15 15.41 5.56
CA ALA A 84 18.34 15.32 4.35
C ALA A 84 17.60 13.99 4.27
N ARG A 85 16.41 13.97 3.64
CA ARG A 85 15.69 12.73 3.35
C ARG A 85 16.32 12.00 2.17
N ALA A 86 16.55 10.70 2.33
CA ALA A 86 16.90 9.78 1.26
C ALA A 86 15.84 8.68 1.13
N PHE A 87 15.57 8.25 -0.11
CA PHE A 87 14.72 7.10 -0.41
C PHE A 87 15.56 5.89 -0.78
N PHE A 88 15.21 4.73 -0.25
CA PHE A 88 15.96 3.51 -0.47
C PHE A 88 15.15 2.52 -1.31
N LYS A 89 15.84 1.65 -2.02
CA LYS A 89 15.25 0.67 -2.91
C LYS A 89 15.41 -0.75 -2.36
N PRO A 90 14.40 -1.60 -2.56
CA PRO A 90 14.55 -3.01 -2.28
C PRO A 90 15.65 -3.63 -3.16
N VAL A 91 16.39 -4.56 -2.58
CA VAL A 91 17.40 -5.34 -3.28
C VAL A 91 16.81 -6.69 -3.67
N LYS A 92 16.87 -7.06 -4.95
CA LYS A 92 16.42 -8.37 -5.42
C LYS A 92 17.21 -9.49 -4.74
N TYR A 93 16.50 -10.51 -4.28
CA TYR A 93 17.13 -11.67 -3.66
C TYR A 93 17.97 -12.42 -4.70
N ILE A 94 19.17 -12.82 -4.31
CA ILE A 94 20.16 -13.36 -5.27
C ILE A 94 19.72 -14.69 -5.87
N GLU A 95 18.96 -15.50 -5.13
CA GLU A 95 18.47 -16.81 -5.57
C GLU A 95 17.09 -16.77 -6.22
N ASN A 96 16.64 -15.59 -6.67
CA ASN A 96 15.41 -15.48 -7.44
C ASN A 96 15.48 -16.22 -8.79
N PRO A 97 14.35 -16.77 -9.28
CA PRO A 97 13.01 -16.73 -8.68
C PRO A 97 12.85 -17.77 -7.55
N VAL A 98 12.00 -17.46 -6.56
CA VAL A 98 11.66 -18.39 -5.45
C VAL A 98 10.53 -19.34 -5.80
N MET A 99 9.75 -19.02 -6.85
CA MET A 99 8.70 -19.88 -7.38
C MET A 99 8.57 -19.71 -8.88
N TRP A 100 8.55 -20.84 -9.61
CA TRP A 100 8.43 -20.90 -11.06
C TRP A 100 7.53 -22.07 -11.48
N PRO A 101 7.02 -22.11 -12.73
CA PRO A 101 6.09 -23.16 -13.17
C PRO A 101 6.76 -24.54 -13.19
N GLN A 102 6.13 -25.52 -12.54
CA GLN A 102 6.61 -26.89 -12.39
C GLN A 102 5.51 -27.94 -12.61
N THR A 103 4.24 -27.62 -12.26
CA THR A 103 3.13 -28.58 -12.39
C THR A 103 2.55 -28.56 -13.80
N ALA A 104 1.85 -29.63 -14.19
CA ALA A 104 1.21 -29.69 -15.49
C ALA A 104 0.23 -28.54 -15.73
N LYS A 105 -0.46 -28.06 -14.68
CA LYS A 105 -1.36 -26.91 -14.78
C LYS A 105 -0.62 -25.58 -14.98
N GLU A 106 0.48 -25.38 -14.27
CA GLU A 106 1.33 -24.20 -14.40
C GLU A 106 2.04 -24.12 -15.74
N LEU A 107 2.32 -25.26 -16.35
CA LEU A 107 3.00 -25.38 -17.65
C LEU A 107 2.01 -25.39 -18.84
N SER A 108 0.69 -25.47 -18.60
CA SER A 108 -0.30 -25.56 -19.65
C SER A 108 -0.63 -24.19 -20.24
N GLY A 109 -0.78 -24.11 -21.57
CA GLY A 109 -1.17 -22.88 -22.26
C GLY A 109 -0.05 -21.83 -22.25
N ALA A 110 -0.21 -20.74 -21.50
CA ALA A 110 0.83 -19.74 -21.26
C ALA A 110 1.46 -20.00 -19.89
N PRO A 111 2.63 -20.67 -19.83
CA PRO A 111 3.22 -21.10 -18.57
C PRO A 111 3.47 -19.97 -17.57
N GLY A 112 3.23 -20.25 -16.30
CA GLY A 112 3.52 -19.27 -15.27
C GLY A 112 3.00 -19.63 -13.88
N CYS A 113 3.71 -19.11 -12.88
CA CYS A 113 3.19 -18.84 -11.55
C CYS A 113 2.93 -17.34 -11.49
N CYS A 114 1.71 -16.92 -11.81
CA CYS A 114 1.42 -15.53 -12.11
C CYS A 114 0.65 -14.89 -10.96
N MET A 115 1.16 -13.77 -10.44
CA MET A 115 0.47 -12.96 -9.43
C MET A 115 0.25 -11.52 -9.92
N PRO A 116 -0.47 -11.27 -11.01
CA PRO A 116 -0.87 -9.90 -11.32
C PRO A 116 -1.96 -9.51 -10.34
N GLY A 117 -1.57 -8.95 -9.19
CA GLY A 117 -2.49 -8.69 -8.09
C GLY A 117 -2.66 -9.83 -7.07
N GLY A 118 -2.09 -11.05 -7.25
CA GLY A 118 -2.13 -12.13 -6.28
C GLY A 118 -1.61 -11.75 -4.88
N ALA A 119 -1.63 -12.66 -3.93
CA ALA A 119 -1.32 -12.32 -2.55
C ALA A 119 -0.35 -13.29 -1.90
N VAL A 120 0.49 -12.77 -1.02
CA VAL A 120 1.29 -13.56 -0.07
C VAL A 120 1.01 -13.04 1.33
N TRP A 121 0.55 -13.92 2.23
CA TRP A 121 0.25 -13.62 3.62
C TRP A 121 0.98 -14.57 4.55
N TRP A 122 1.45 -14.06 5.70
CA TRP A 122 1.76 -14.90 6.84
C TRP A 122 0.46 -15.25 7.57
N ASP A 123 0.18 -16.54 7.71
CA ASP A 123 -0.94 -17.05 8.50
C ASP A 123 -0.42 -17.54 9.87
N PRO A 124 -0.60 -16.77 10.94
CA PRO A 124 -0.07 -17.12 12.27
C PRO A 124 -0.80 -18.33 12.88
N THR A 125 -2.03 -18.63 12.45
CA THR A 125 -2.79 -19.78 12.95
C THR A 125 -2.24 -21.10 12.41
N ARG A 126 -1.72 -21.08 11.18
CA ARG A 126 -1.08 -22.22 10.51
C ARG A 126 0.44 -22.19 10.62
N ARG A 127 1.01 -21.04 11.02
CA ARG A 127 2.46 -20.78 11.03
C ARG A 127 3.11 -21.05 9.67
N ARG A 128 2.47 -20.53 8.62
CA ARG A 128 2.89 -20.71 7.23
C ARG A 128 2.73 -19.42 6.44
N PHE A 129 3.63 -19.20 5.49
CA PHE A 129 3.40 -18.27 4.39
C PHE A 129 2.45 -18.93 3.41
N ARG A 130 1.47 -18.19 2.93
CA ARG A 130 0.46 -18.66 1.98
C ARG A 130 0.45 -17.73 0.77
N MET A 131 0.52 -18.31 -0.43
CA MET A 131 0.55 -17.59 -1.70
C MET A 131 -0.59 -18.05 -2.58
N TRP A 132 -1.44 -17.12 -3.00
CA TRP A 132 -2.43 -17.36 -4.05
C TRP A 132 -1.91 -16.83 -5.38
N TYR A 133 -1.97 -17.64 -6.41
CA TYR A 133 -1.41 -17.33 -7.73
C TYR A 133 -2.20 -17.99 -8.86
N LEU A 134 -2.04 -17.51 -10.10
CA LEU A 134 -2.58 -18.18 -11.28
C LEU A 134 -1.62 -19.29 -11.74
N SER A 135 -2.13 -20.50 -11.90
CA SER A 135 -1.42 -21.61 -12.53
C SER A 135 -1.52 -21.49 -14.04
N GLY A 136 -0.54 -20.83 -14.65
CA GLY A 136 -0.56 -20.33 -16.01
C GLY A 136 -1.29 -18.98 -16.16
N TRP A 137 -1.00 -18.23 -17.22
CA TRP A 137 -1.73 -16.99 -17.51
C TRP A 137 -3.20 -17.27 -17.81
N SER A 138 -4.09 -16.50 -17.17
CA SER A 138 -5.55 -16.74 -17.24
C SER A 138 -5.97 -18.14 -16.80
N GLY A 139 -5.13 -18.85 -16.08
CA GLY A 139 -5.41 -20.16 -15.52
C GLY A 139 -6.21 -20.10 -14.22
N PRO A 140 -6.40 -21.26 -13.57
CA PRO A 140 -7.07 -21.34 -12.27
C PRO A 140 -6.27 -20.66 -11.17
N ILE A 141 -6.94 -20.22 -10.09
CA ILE A 141 -6.27 -19.75 -8.88
C ILE A 141 -5.86 -20.98 -8.06
N SER A 142 -4.60 -20.99 -7.67
CA SER A 142 -3.95 -22.04 -6.90
C SER A 142 -3.35 -21.50 -5.61
N LEU A 143 -3.15 -22.37 -4.64
CA LEU A 143 -2.51 -22.08 -3.36
C LEU A 143 -1.14 -22.74 -3.29
N ALA A 144 -0.15 -22.00 -2.82
CA ALA A 144 1.13 -22.54 -2.37
C ALA A 144 1.37 -22.14 -0.91
N GLU A 145 2.07 -22.98 -0.17
CA GLU A 145 2.42 -22.74 1.23
C GLU A 145 3.93 -22.91 1.44
N SER A 146 4.47 -22.21 2.44
CA SER A 146 5.89 -22.25 2.76
C SER A 146 6.13 -22.03 4.26
N GLU A 147 7.15 -22.69 4.81
CA GLU A 147 7.61 -22.46 6.18
C GLU A 147 8.60 -21.28 6.27
N ASP A 148 9.41 -21.12 5.24
CA ASP A 148 10.52 -20.16 5.22
C ASP A 148 10.28 -18.94 4.32
N GLY A 149 9.21 -18.98 3.47
CA GLY A 149 8.90 -17.97 2.49
C GLY A 149 9.76 -18.04 1.21
N LEU A 150 10.65 -19.04 1.10
CA LEU A 150 11.56 -19.22 -0.03
C LEU A 150 11.24 -20.49 -0.83
N ARG A 151 10.95 -21.59 -0.15
CA ARG A 151 10.59 -22.88 -0.74
C ARG A 151 9.09 -23.08 -0.63
N TRP A 152 8.44 -23.24 -1.78
CA TRP A 152 6.99 -23.28 -1.88
C TRP A 152 6.46 -24.67 -2.23
N GLU A 153 5.65 -25.20 -1.35
CA GLU A 153 4.90 -26.45 -1.50
C GLU A 153 3.56 -26.17 -2.19
N ARG A 154 3.05 -27.16 -2.88
CA ARG A 154 1.74 -27.13 -3.57
C ARG A 154 0.79 -28.14 -2.90
N PRO A 155 0.09 -27.74 -1.83
CA PRO A 155 -0.73 -28.65 -1.05
C PRO A 155 -1.91 -29.19 -1.86
N ALA A 156 -2.24 -30.47 -1.67
CA ALA A 156 -3.37 -31.14 -2.31
C ALA A 156 -4.70 -30.72 -1.64
N VAL A 157 -5.13 -29.49 -1.84
CA VAL A 157 -6.36 -28.92 -1.24
C VAL A 157 -7.53 -28.84 -2.21
N GLY A 158 -7.29 -29.00 -3.50
CA GLY A 158 -8.33 -29.00 -4.53
C GLY A 158 -9.10 -30.31 -4.57
N ALA A 159 -10.35 -30.26 -5.06
CA ALA A 159 -11.22 -31.44 -5.17
C ALA A 159 -10.65 -32.53 -6.09
N ASP A 160 -9.73 -32.19 -6.98
CA ASP A 160 -9.03 -33.11 -7.88
C ASP A 160 -7.66 -33.57 -7.34
N GLY A 161 -7.36 -33.31 -6.07
CA GLY A 161 -6.08 -33.61 -5.45
C GLY A 161 -4.94 -32.68 -5.88
N SER A 162 -5.23 -31.60 -6.59
CA SER A 162 -4.26 -30.56 -6.93
C SER A 162 -4.27 -29.43 -5.90
N ASN A 163 -3.44 -28.43 -6.11
CA ASN A 163 -3.43 -27.21 -5.31
C ASN A 163 -4.34 -26.09 -5.86
N VAL A 164 -5.24 -26.41 -6.77
CA VAL A 164 -6.21 -25.47 -7.34
C VAL A 164 -7.33 -25.23 -6.32
N VAL A 165 -7.51 -23.97 -5.93
CA VAL A 165 -8.53 -23.56 -4.97
C VAL A 165 -9.74 -22.91 -5.62
N LEU A 166 -9.60 -22.38 -6.84
CA LEU A 166 -10.71 -21.85 -7.63
C LEU A 166 -10.54 -22.24 -9.09
N PRO A 167 -11.20 -23.33 -9.54
CA PRO A 167 -11.16 -23.76 -10.93
C PRO A 167 -12.03 -22.86 -11.81
N LYS A 168 -11.75 -22.83 -13.11
CA LYS A 168 -12.60 -22.22 -14.16
C LYS A 168 -12.77 -20.69 -14.12
N GLN A 169 -11.87 -19.95 -13.49
CA GLN A 169 -11.90 -18.49 -13.59
C GLN A 169 -10.91 -18.03 -14.64
N VAL A 170 -11.38 -17.23 -15.63
CA VAL A 170 -10.52 -16.45 -16.50
C VAL A 170 -10.16 -15.20 -15.70
N ALA A 171 -9.07 -15.25 -14.94
CA ALA A 171 -8.63 -14.13 -14.14
C ALA A 171 -7.52 -13.37 -14.88
N ASP A 172 -7.69 -12.05 -15.04
CA ASP A 172 -6.62 -11.13 -15.45
C ASP A 172 -5.84 -10.68 -14.21
N THR A 173 -6.54 -10.43 -13.13
CA THR A 173 -5.97 -10.11 -11.82
C THR A 173 -6.92 -10.52 -10.69
N PHE A 174 -6.40 -10.60 -9.48
CA PHE A 174 -7.22 -10.88 -8.30
C PHE A 174 -6.53 -10.34 -7.04
N SER A 175 -7.28 -10.20 -5.96
CA SER A 175 -6.77 -9.78 -4.64
C SER A 175 -7.32 -10.70 -3.57
N VAL A 176 -6.47 -11.14 -2.63
CA VAL A 176 -6.85 -11.95 -1.45
C VAL A 176 -6.47 -11.20 -0.20
N TRP A 177 -7.42 -11.03 0.70
CA TRP A 177 -7.25 -10.31 1.97
C TRP A 177 -7.93 -11.06 3.12
N PRO A 178 -7.31 -11.12 4.30
CA PRO A 178 -8.03 -11.47 5.52
C PRO A 178 -9.00 -10.32 5.86
N ASP A 179 -10.14 -10.63 6.44
CA ASP A 179 -11.10 -9.62 6.87
C ASP A 179 -10.66 -8.98 8.18
N TYR A 180 -10.08 -7.80 8.12
CA TYR A 180 -9.60 -7.05 9.29
C TYR A 180 -10.71 -6.72 10.31
N ALA A 181 -11.97 -6.71 9.90
CA ALA A 181 -13.10 -6.43 10.78
C ALA A 181 -13.58 -7.68 11.53
N ALA A 182 -13.16 -8.88 11.11
CA ALA A 182 -13.54 -10.11 11.76
C ALA A 182 -12.77 -10.34 13.07
N ALA A 183 -13.40 -10.99 14.04
CA ALA A 183 -12.75 -11.37 15.29
C ALA A 183 -11.52 -12.28 15.08
N ASN A 184 -11.56 -13.13 14.06
CA ASN A 184 -10.41 -13.87 13.56
C ASN A 184 -10.25 -13.62 12.06
N PRO A 185 -9.39 -12.69 11.65
CA PRO A 185 -9.18 -12.35 10.23
C PRO A 185 -8.74 -13.55 9.39
N TYR A 186 -7.93 -14.45 9.93
CA TYR A 186 -7.38 -15.61 9.23
C TYR A 186 -8.35 -16.81 9.11
N ALA A 187 -9.53 -16.71 9.70
CA ALA A 187 -10.68 -17.57 9.46
C ALA A 187 -11.77 -16.86 8.64
N ASN A 188 -11.45 -15.72 8.01
CA ASN A 188 -12.38 -14.92 7.20
C ASN A 188 -11.64 -14.27 6.04
N TRP A 189 -11.53 -14.98 4.94
CA TRP A 189 -10.83 -14.50 3.75
C TRP A 189 -11.80 -13.90 2.73
N ARG A 190 -11.33 -12.87 2.02
CA ARG A 190 -12.02 -12.18 0.93
C ARG A 190 -11.19 -12.31 -0.34
N LEU A 191 -11.81 -12.69 -1.44
CA LEU A 191 -11.18 -12.80 -2.75
C LEU A 191 -12.01 -12.02 -3.76
N CYS A 192 -11.37 -11.13 -4.49
CA CYS A 192 -11.95 -10.41 -5.63
C CYS A 192 -11.20 -10.84 -6.89
N VAL A 193 -11.91 -11.44 -7.84
CA VAL A 193 -11.37 -11.91 -9.12
C VAL A 193 -11.85 -10.98 -10.23
N SER A 194 -10.93 -10.29 -10.90
CA SER A 194 -11.21 -9.46 -12.06
C SER A 194 -10.91 -10.24 -13.33
N PRO A 195 -11.93 -10.64 -14.11
CA PRO A 195 -11.71 -11.24 -15.43
C PRO A 195 -11.14 -10.20 -16.40
N GLY A 196 -10.48 -10.68 -17.45
CA GLY A 196 -10.03 -9.83 -18.54
C GLY A 196 -11.21 -9.20 -19.28
N GLY A 197 -10.98 -8.02 -19.85
CA GLY A 197 -11.98 -7.30 -20.64
C GLY A 197 -12.22 -5.86 -20.17
N ASN A 198 -12.69 -5.05 -21.12
CA ASN A 198 -13.02 -3.65 -20.89
C ASN A 198 -14.30 -3.29 -21.67
N PRO A 199 -15.45 -3.12 -21.01
CA PRO A 199 -15.67 -3.27 -19.56
C PRO A 199 -15.85 -4.73 -19.12
N THR A 200 -15.71 -4.95 -17.80
CA THR A 200 -15.92 -6.24 -17.15
C THR A 200 -16.54 -6.04 -15.76
N ARG A 201 -16.77 -7.11 -15.04
CA ARG A 201 -17.25 -7.11 -13.63
C ARG A 201 -16.47 -8.16 -12.85
N SER A 202 -16.00 -7.80 -11.67
CA SER A 202 -15.32 -8.76 -10.78
C SER A 202 -16.32 -9.68 -10.09
N MET A 203 -15.80 -10.82 -9.65
CA MET A 203 -16.51 -11.78 -8.81
C MET A 203 -15.86 -11.81 -7.44
N GLU A 204 -16.68 -11.70 -6.41
CA GLU A 204 -16.25 -11.74 -5.02
C GLU A 204 -16.59 -13.09 -4.40
N TYR A 205 -15.64 -13.60 -3.63
CA TYR A 205 -15.73 -14.87 -2.93
C TYR A 205 -15.33 -14.69 -1.48
N VAL A 206 -15.82 -15.61 -0.64
CA VAL A 206 -15.46 -15.72 0.77
C VAL A 206 -14.96 -17.11 1.08
N SER A 207 -14.10 -17.20 2.10
CA SER A 207 -13.56 -18.48 2.57
C SER A 207 -13.21 -18.39 4.05
N GLU A 208 -13.42 -19.48 4.79
CA GLU A 208 -12.99 -19.60 6.19
C GLU A 208 -11.53 -20.07 6.29
N ASP A 209 -11.03 -20.76 5.29
CA ASP A 209 -9.70 -21.40 5.33
C ASP A 209 -8.74 -20.93 4.21
N GLY A 210 -9.24 -20.08 3.29
CA GLY A 210 -8.48 -19.59 2.14
C GLY A 210 -8.23 -20.62 1.04
N ALA A 211 -8.81 -21.83 1.16
CA ALA A 211 -8.74 -22.90 0.17
C ALA A 211 -10.11 -23.22 -0.45
N ASN A 212 -11.14 -23.25 0.37
CA ASN A 212 -12.52 -23.51 -0.05
C ASN A 212 -13.26 -22.18 -0.22
N TRP A 213 -13.55 -21.79 -1.48
CA TRP A 213 -14.13 -20.49 -1.82
C TRP A 213 -15.59 -20.60 -2.22
N THR A 214 -16.44 -19.80 -1.60
CA THR A 214 -17.86 -19.67 -1.95
C THR A 214 -18.09 -18.34 -2.68
N PHE A 215 -18.72 -18.41 -3.86
CA PHE A 215 -19.14 -17.20 -4.58
C PHE A 215 -20.12 -16.40 -3.74
N ALA A 216 -19.85 -15.13 -3.60
CA ALA A 216 -20.68 -14.21 -2.81
C ALA A 216 -21.46 -13.26 -3.72
N LYS A 217 -20.77 -12.55 -4.62
CA LYS A 217 -21.37 -11.46 -5.39
C LYS A 217 -20.58 -11.11 -6.64
N GLN A 218 -21.25 -10.46 -7.59
CA GLN A 218 -20.64 -9.80 -8.73
C GLN A 218 -20.65 -8.29 -8.51
N THR A 219 -19.54 -7.62 -8.82
CA THR A 219 -19.39 -6.16 -8.63
C THR A 219 -20.11 -5.34 -9.70
N GLY A 220 -20.11 -4.01 -9.57
CA GLY A 220 -20.41 -3.08 -10.65
C GLY A 220 -19.41 -3.18 -11.82
N TRP A 221 -19.64 -2.42 -12.90
CA TRP A 221 -18.80 -2.42 -14.10
C TRP A 221 -17.48 -1.66 -13.88
N HIS A 222 -16.39 -2.18 -14.45
CA HIS A 222 -15.05 -1.59 -14.43
C HIS A 222 -14.20 -2.08 -15.61
N GLY A 223 -12.93 -1.71 -15.70
CA GLY A 223 -11.96 -2.28 -16.63
C GLY A 223 -11.19 -3.46 -16.05
N ASP A 224 -10.39 -4.13 -16.90
CA ASP A 224 -9.45 -5.18 -16.48
C ASP A 224 -8.47 -4.72 -15.38
N SER A 225 -7.73 -5.63 -14.79
CA SER A 225 -6.74 -5.30 -13.74
C SER A 225 -7.31 -4.49 -12.56
N THR A 226 -8.59 -4.65 -12.24
CA THR A 226 -9.20 -4.08 -11.03
C THR A 226 -8.80 -4.92 -9.83
N THR A 227 -8.41 -4.25 -8.75
CA THR A 227 -7.99 -4.86 -7.49
C THR A 227 -8.68 -4.22 -6.30
N LEU A 228 -8.50 -4.80 -5.13
CA LEU A 228 -9.04 -4.27 -3.90
C LEU A 228 -8.01 -4.39 -2.77
N PHE A 229 -8.12 -3.49 -1.78
CA PHE A 229 -7.37 -3.54 -0.53
C PHE A 229 -8.21 -3.04 0.65
N TYR A 230 -7.74 -3.27 1.86
CA TYR A 230 -8.39 -2.76 3.07
C TYR A 230 -7.58 -1.61 3.68
N ASN A 231 -8.27 -0.52 4.02
CA ASN A 231 -7.73 0.60 4.79
C ASN A 231 -8.23 0.51 6.25
N PRO A 232 -7.44 -0.05 7.17
CA PRO A 232 -7.89 -0.24 8.55
C PRO A 232 -7.90 1.05 9.37
N PHE A 233 -7.20 2.10 8.96
CA PHE A 233 -7.22 3.41 9.62
C PHE A 233 -8.60 4.07 9.53
N ARG A 234 -9.36 3.76 8.48
CA ARG A 234 -10.72 4.24 8.24
C ARG A 234 -11.77 3.13 8.21
N GLN A 235 -11.34 1.88 8.41
CA GLN A 235 -12.21 0.69 8.34
C GLN A 235 -12.97 0.62 7.01
N LYS A 236 -12.25 0.78 5.89
CA LYS A 236 -12.82 0.79 4.54
C LYS A 236 -12.18 -0.25 3.64
N TRP A 237 -13.02 -1.01 2.94
CA TRP A 237 -12.62 -1.71 1.73
C TRP A 237 -12.51 -0.69 0.61
N VAL A 238 -11.45 -0.77 -0.18
CA VAL A 238 -11.18 0.14 -1.29
C VAL A 238 -10.99 -0.66 -2.57
N TRP A 239 -11.84 -0.40 -3.56
CA TRP A 239 -11.68 -0.95 -4.91
C TRP A 239 -10.90 0.04 -5.76
N SER A 240 -9.77 -0.42 -6.29
CA SER A 240 -8.94 0.29 -7.26
C SER A 240 -9.41 -0.10 -8.67
N LEU A 241 -10.39 0.65 -9.18
CA LEU A 241 -11.06 0.33 -10.44
C LEU A 241 -10.23 0.82 -11.62
N ARG A 242 -9.97 -0.06 -12.59
CA ARG A 242 -9.30 0.30 -13.83
C ARG A 242 -10.17 1.23 -14.68
N SER A 243 -9.55 2.28 -15.21
CA SER A 243 -10.18 3.32 -16.01
C SER A 243 -9.30 3.78 -17.17
N ASN A 244 -9.89 4.53 -18.10
CA ASN A 244 -9.23 5.06 -19.29
C ASN A 244 -9.29 6.59 -19.39
N TRP A 245 -9.63 7.33 -18.33
CA TRP A 245 -9.72 8.79 -18.42
C TRP A 245 -8.39 9.46 -18.78
N ARG A 246 -7.26 8.76 -18.60
CA ARG A 246 -5.93 9.10 -19.13
C ARG A 246 -5.27 7.84 -19.71
N LYS A 247 -5.83 7.22 -20.72
CA LYS A 247 -5.45 5.92 -21.27
C LYS A 247 -5.51 4.81 -20.23
N ARG A 248 -4.66 4.84 -19.18
CA ARG A 248 -4.68 3.95 -18.02
C ARG A 248 -4.60 4.78 -16.76
N SER A 249 -5.58 4.61 -15.90
CA SER A 249 -5.79 5.37 -14.66
C SER A 249 -6.64 4.59 -13.69
N ARG A 250 -6.86 5.14 -12.51
CA ARG A 250 -7.63 4.51 -11.44
C ARG A 250 -8.79 5.37 -11.00
N ILE A 251 -9.87 4.70 -10.64
CA ILE A 251 -11.05 5.23 -10.00
C ILE A 251 -11.11 4.62 -8.60
N TYR A 252 -11.47 5.43 -7.64
CA TYR A 252 -11.60 5.08 -6.24
C TYR A 252 -13.05 4.77 -5.90
N ARG A 253 -13.26 3.64 -5.23
CA ARG A 253 -14.51 3.27 -4.56
C ARG A 253 -14.18 2.81 -3.17
N GLU A 254 -14.83 3.33 -2.13
CA GLU A 254 -14.67 2.83 -0.76
C GLU A 254 -16.02 2.51 -0.12
N HIS A 255 -16.02 1.52 0.76
CA HIS A 255 -17.16 1.16 1.58
C HIS A 255 -16.73 0.42 2.84
N SER A 256 -17.47 0.57 3.94
CA SER A 256 -17.18 -0.15 5.19
C SER A 256 -17.56 -1.64 5.14
N ASP A 257 -18.58 -1.97 4.37
CA ASP A 257 -19.04 -3.34 4.15
C ASP A 257 -18.54 -3.88 2.80
N PHE A 258 -17.95 -5.07 2.78
CA PHE A 258 -17.38 -5.70 1.59
C PHE A 258 -18.45 -5.97 0.52
N PHE A 259 -19.60 -6.51 0.93
CA PHE A 259 -20.64 -6.92 0.00
C PHE A 259 -21.43 -5.71 -0.55
N ALA A 260 -21.82 -4.77 0.30
CA ALA A 260 -22.49 -3.55 -0.13
C ALA A 260 -21.55 -2.66 -0.97
N GLY A 261 -20.26 -2.68 -0.65
CA GLY A 261 -19.23 -1.95 -1.39
C GLY A 261 -19.08 -2.38 -2.83
N ALA A 262 -19.37 -3.64 -3.15
CA ALA A 262 -19.35 -4.18 -4.51
C ALA A 262 -20.45 -3.61 -5.42
N ASP A 263 -21.48 -3.00 -4.85
CA ASP A 263 -22.59 -2.40 -5.60
C ASP A 263 -22.29 -0.94 -5.96
N TRP A 264 -21.57 -0.71 -7.02
CA TRP A 264 -21.48 0.63 -7.61
C TRP A 264 -22.20 0.66 -8.94
N ASN A 265 -22.74 1.81 -9.28
CA ASN A 265 -23.45 2.02 -10.52
C ASN A 265 -22.72 3.03 -11.40
N PHE A 266 -22.11 2.54 -12.46
CA PHE A 266 -21.76 3.40 -13.58
C PHE A 266 -22.99 3.57 -14.48
N PRO A 267 -23.35 4.79 -14.90
CA PRO A 267 -24.50 5.05 -15.78
C PRO A 267 -24.21 4.57 -17.23
N MET A 268 -24.03 3.29 -17.39
CA MET A 268 -23.76 2.64 -18.68
C MET A 268 -25.04 2.06 -19.27
N LYS A 269 -25.17 2.12 -20.61
CA LYS A 269 -26.27 1.44 -21.33
C LYS A 269 -26.06 -0.09 -21.30
N LYS A 270 -27.17 -0.84 -21.35
CA LYS A 270 -27.16 -2.30 -21.16
C LYS A 270 -26.54 -3.10 -22.32
N ASP A 271 -26.43 -2.56 -23.54
CA ASP A 271 -25.84 -3.27 -24.66
C ASP A 271 -24.30 -3.23 -24.64
N SER A 272 -23.67 -4.33 -25.06
CA SER A 272 -22.22 -4.50 -25.00
C SER A 272 -21.43 -3.51 -25.88
N ALA A 273 -21.95 -3.09 -27.01
CA ALA A 273 -21.29 -2.14 -27.90
C ALA A 273 -21.32 -0.73 -27.29
N SER A 274 -22.48 -0.32 -26.76
CA SER A 274 -22.62 0.96 -26.04
C SER A 274 -21.80 1.00 -24.77
N LEU A 275 -21.71 -0.10 -24.00
CA LEU A 275 -20.87 -0.21 -22.81
C LEU A 275 -19.40 0.00 -23.16
N LYS A 276 -18.90 -0.69 -24.17
CA LYS A 276 -17.50 -0.59 -24.61
C LYS A 276 -17.19 0.84 -25.07
N LYS A 277 -18.03 1.42 -25.92
CA LYS A 277 -17.86 2.78 -26.42
C LYS A 277 -17.91 3.80 -25.28
N ALA A 278 -18.90 3.72 -24.39
CA ALA A 278 -19.03 4.61 -23.25
C ALA A 278 -17.81 4.54 -22.32
N TYR A 279 -17.29 3.33 -22.05
CA TYR A 279 -16.13 3.12 -21.21
C TYR A 279 -14.87 3.79 -21.78
N TYR A 280 -14.60 3.63 -23.08
CA TYR A 280 -13.40 4.19 -23.70
C TYR A 280 -13.51 5.70 -23.96
N ASP A 281 -14.66 6.17 -24.39
CA ASP A 281 -14.81 7.56 -24.87
C ASP A 281 -15.12 8.56 -23.74
N ASN A 282 -15.72 8.12 -22.63
CA ASN A 282 -16.34 9.02 -21.65
C ASN A 282 -16.15 8.63 -20.19
N THR A 283 -15.10 7.89 -19.82
CA THR A 283 -14.96 7.38 -18.43
C THR A 283 -14.97 8.51 -17.39
N ALA A 284 -14.29 9.63 -17.64
CA ALA A 284 -14.29 10.75 -16.71
C ALA A 284 -15.70 11.33 -16.51
N ARG A 285 -16.51 11.42 -17.59
CA ARG A 285 -17.90 11.88 -17.53
C ARG A 285 -18.81 10.87 -16.81
N LEU A 286 -18.56 9.58 -17.00
CA LEU A 286 -19.32 8.53 -16.30
C LEU A 286 -19.07 8.59 -14.79
N VAL A 287 -17.81 8.78 -14.38
CA VAL A 287 -17.44 8.94 -12.97
C VAL A 287 -18.05 10.21 -12.38
N ALA A 288 -18.01 11.33 -13.11
CA ALA A 288 -18.62 12.59 -12.65
C ALA A 288 -20.14 12.46 -12.42
N ASN A 289 -20.80 11.50 -13.04
CA ASN A 289 -22.22 11.19 -12.84
C ASN A 289 -22.46 10.01 -11.87
N SER A 290 -21.41 9.45 -11.29
CA SER A 290 -21.51 8.43 -10.24
C SER A 290 -21.58 9.11 -8.87
N SER A 291 -22.43 8.59 -8.00
CA SER A 291 -22.56 9.10 -6.62
C SER A 291 -21.48 8.53 -5.69
N ASP A 292 -20.75 7.49 -6.09
CA ASP A 292 -19.98 6.65 -5.17
C ASP A 292 -18.65 6.14 -5.76
N CYS A 293 -18.29 6.58 -6.96
CA CYS A 293 -17.00 6.33 -7.60
C CYS A 293 -16.33 7.66 -7.94
N TYR A 294 -15.03 7.75 -7.70
CA TYR A 294 -14.27 9.00 -7.80
C TYR A 294 -13.05 8.84 -8.69
N ILE A 295 -12.76 9.84 -9.52
CA ILE A 295 -11.48 9.93 -10.23
C ILE A 295 -10.37 9.96 -9.17
N TRP A 296 -9.33 9.16 -9.36
CA TRP A 296 -8.32 8.99 -8.32
C TRP A 296 -6.91 9.22 -8.83
N LEU A 297 -6.28 8.22 -9.42
CA LEU A 297 -4.85 8.25 -9.74
C LEU A 297 -4.58 7.96 -11.21
N ALA A 298 -3.65 8.73 -11.77
CA ALA A 298 -3.03 8.51 -13.07
C ALA A 298 -1.54 8.85 -12.99
N CYS A 299 -0.77 8.50 -14.01
CA CYS A 299 0.54 9.09 -14.20
C CYS A 299 0.40 10.59 -14.48
N ASP A 300 1.35 11.35 -13.99
CA ASP A 300 1.44 12.80 -14.13
C ASP A 300 2.75 13.20 -14.84
N ASN A 301 2.98 14.51 -15.02
CA ASN A 301 4.15 15.02 -15.75
C ASN A 301 5.50 14.62 -15.13
N ALA A 302 5.53 14.26 -13.83
CA ALA A 302 6.74 13.79 -13.16
C ALA A 302 7.06 12.31 -13.41
N ASP A 303 6.13 11.51 -13.99
CA ASP A 303 6.37 10.10 -14.31
C ASP A 303 7.18 9.90 -15.60
N GLY A 304 7.42 10.97 -16.36
CA GLY A 304 8.26 10.95 -17.55
C GLY A 304 7.68 10.18 -18.72
N THR A 305 8.52 9.98 -19.73
CA THR A 305 8.19 9.30 -20.99
C THR A 305 9.10 8.11 -21.23
N CYS A 306 8.65 7.18 -22.05
CA CYS A 306 9.44 6.05 -22.52
C CYS A 306 9.57 6.09 -24.04
N THR A 307 10.76 5.75 -24.55
CA THR A 307 11.03 5.67 -25.97
C THR A 307 11.25 4.21 -26.39
N MET A 308 10.57 3.78 -27.46
CA MET A 308 10.74 2.46 -28.06
C MET A 308 10.75 2.60 -29.57
N ASN A 309 11.84 2.19 -30.24
CA ASN A 309 12.05 2.37 -31.67
C ASN A 309 11.71 3.79 -32.18
N GLY A 310 12.23 4.81 -31.50
CA GLY A 310 12.00 6.22 -31.83
C GLY A 310 10.61 6.76 -31.50
N THR A 311 9.67 5.93 -31.07
CA THR A 311 8.33 6.35 -30.64
C THR A 311 8.33 6.69 -29.16
N VAL A 312 7.96 7.93 -28.82
CA VAL A 312 7.86 8.40 -27.44
C VAL A 312 6.42 8.25 -26.94
N ARG A 313 6.26 7.73 -25.75
CA ARG A 313 4.98 7.59 -25.04
C ARG A 313 5.08 8.06 -23.61
N GLN A 314 4.01 8.71 -23.13
CA GLN A 314 3.86 9.03 -21.70
C GLN A 314 3.68 7.75 -20.89
N SER A 315 4.31 7.66 -19.73
CA SER A 315 4.06 6.60 -18.76
C SER A 315 2.58 6.54 -18.37
N GLN A 316 2.08 5.34 -18.05
CA GLN A 316 0.67 5.11 -17.74
C GLN A 316 0.52 4.31 -16.44
N MET A 317 -0.49 4.66 -15.64
CA MET A 317 -0.80 3.99 -14.38
C MET A 317 -1.50 2.65 -14.63
N TYR A 318 -0.74 1.56 -14.57
CA TYR A 318 -1.30 0.23 -14.88
C TYR A 318 -2.12 -0.34 -13.73
N ASN A 319 -1.60 -0.29 -12.50
CA ASN A 319 -2.31 -0.67 -11.29
C ASN A 319 -1.86 0.14 -10.09
N VAL A 320 -2.74 0.26 -9.11
CA VAL A 320 -2.45 0.79 -7.76
C VAL A 320 -3.17 -0.08 -6.75
N ASP A 321 -2.39 -0.67 -5.87
CA ASP A 321 -2.83 -1.27 -4.62
C ASP A 321 -2.22 -0.51 -3.44
N ALA A 322 -2.70 -0.76 -2.24
CA ALA A 322 -2.08 -0.22 -1.04
C ALA A 322 -2.15 -1.24 0.10
N THR A 323 -1.16 -1.18 0.98
CA THR A 323 -1.11 -2.01 2.18
C THR A 323 -0.89 -1.13 3.41
N PRO A 324 -1.59 -1.39 4.53
CA PRO A 324 -1.36 -0.66 5.78
C PRO A 324 -0.03 -1.12 6.39
N TYR A 325 0.86 -0.18 6.65
CA TYR A 325 2.13 -0.48 7.27
C TYR A 325 2.46 0.57 8.32
N GLU A 326 2.61 0.12 9.55
CA GLU A 326 2.86 0.95 10.72
C GLU A 326 1.83 2.08 10.81
N SER A 327 2.21 3.32 10.56
CA SER A 327 1.36 4.50 10.64
C SER A 327 0.92 5.06 9.28
N VAL A 328 1.10 4.34 8.17
CA VAL A 328 0.77 4.85 6.82
C VAL A 328 0.18 3.77 5.92
N MET A 329 -0.54 4.18 4.88
CA MET A 329 -0.81 3.32 3.73
C MET A 329 0.37 3.43 2.75
N VAL A 330 1.03 2.30 2.47
CA VAL A 330 2.06 2.20 1.43
C VAL A 330 1.40 1.83 0.13
N GLY A 331 1.44 2.73 -0.83
CA GLY A 331 0.91 2.51 -2.18
C GLY A 331 1.89 1.71 -3.03
N LEU A 332 1.36 0.74 -3.75
CA LEU A 332 2.05 -0.19 -4.64
C LEU A 332 1.65 0.14 -6.08
N PHE A 333 2.47 0.94 -6.73
CA PHE A 333 2.16 1.46 -8.06
C PHE A 333 2.85 0.63 -9.13
N LYS A 334 2.09 0.11 -10.09
CA LYS A 334 2.61 -0.49 -11.30
C LYS A 334 2.44 0.49 -12.46
N VAL A 335 3.56 0.96 -12.98
CA VAL A 335 3.64 1.93 -14.07
C VAL A 335 4.13 1.23 -15.33
N ILE A 336 3.39 1.39 -16.43
CA ILE A 336 3.79 0.87 -17.73
C ILE A 336 4.53 1.95 -18.52
N CYS A 337 5.49 1.54 -19.32
CA CYS A 337 6.29 2.38 -20.21
C CYS A 337 5.49 3.13 -21.30
N GLY A 338 4.18 2.88 -21.40
CA GLY A 338 3.29 3.62 -22.30
C GLY A 338 3.09 3.03 -23.69
N HIS A 339 3.91 2.07 -24.11
CA HIS A 339 3.76 1.35 -25.36
C HIS A 339 2.73 0.20 -25.24
N ASP A 340 1.89 0.08 -26.25
CA ASP A 340 0.91 -1.01 -26.30
C ASP A 340 1.56 -2.32 -26.80
N ASN A 341 0.85 -3.45 -26.68
CA ASN A 341 1.35 -4.76 -27.07
C ASN A 341 1.86 -4.81 -28.51
N ASP A 342 1.11 -4.22 -29.44
CA ASP A 342 1.45 -4.23 -30.86
C ASP A 342 2.70 -3.40 -31.16
N GLU A 343 2.89 -2.27 -30.47
CA GLU A 343 4.09 -1.43 -30.61
C GLU A 343 5.32 -2.18 -30.08
N ALA A 344 5.18 -2.80 -28.91
CA ALA A 344 6.27 -3.59 -28.31
C ALA A 344 6.62 -4.81 -29.18
N ALA A 345 5.62 -5.53 -29.69
CA ALA A 345 5.82 -6.68 -30.56
C ALA A 345 6.54 -6.30 -31.88
N LYS A 346 6.15 -5.20 -32.52
CA LYS A 346 6.82 -4.67 -33.71
C LYS A 346 8.27 -4.26 -33.46
N ALA A 347 8.56 -3.82 -32.23
CA ALA A 347 9.89 -3.45 -31.79
C ALA A 347 10.79 -4.67 -31.43
N GLY A 348 10.20 -5.87 -31.34
CA GLY A 348 10.90 -7.05 -30.82
C GLY A 348 11.28 -6.93 -29.33
N LEU A 349 10.55 -6.11 -28.57
CA LEU A 349 10.80 -5.80 -27.17
C LEU A 349 9.63 -6.25 -26.28
N PRO A 350 9.88 -6.56 -24.99
CA PRO A 350 8.81 -6.87 -24.08
C PRO A 350 7.99 -5.63 -23.73
N LYS A 351 6.74 -5.82 -23.36
CA LYS A 351 5.97 -4.81 -22.66
C LYS A 351 6.57 -4.62 -21.26
N THR A 352 7.03 -3.42 -20.98
CA THR A 352 7.81 -3.13 -19.76
C THR A 352 6.96 -2.42 -18.72
N THR A 353 6.99 -2.94 -17.48
CA THR A 353 6.36 -2.31 -16.31
C THR A 353 7.38 -2.16 -15.19
N TYR A 354 7.19 -1.11 -14.41
CA TYR A 354 8.00 -0.76 -13.25
C TYR A 354 7.14 -0.71 -12.00
N CYS A 355 7.70 -1.11 -10.87
CA CYS A 355 7.05 -1.00 -9.57
C CYS A 355 7.57 0.24 -8.84
N HIS A 356 6.66 1.09 -8.34
CA HIS A 356 6.98 2.30 -7.57
C HIS A 356 6.25 2.28 -6.23
N PHE A 357 6.79 2.97 -5.23
CA PHE A 357 6.09 3.24 -3.99
C PHE A 357 5.42 4.61 -4.01
N GLY A 358 4.36 4.72 -3.22
CA GLY A 358 3.75 5.97 -2.81
C GLY A 358 3.27 5.85 -1.38
N TYR A 359 2.92 6.96 -0.74
CA TYR A 359 2.59 6.98 0.68
C TYR A 359 1.37 7.85 0.92
N SER A 360 0.50 7.41 1.82
CA SER A 360 -0.70 8.16 2.18
C SER A 360 -0.97 8.08 3.68
N ARG A 361 -1.38 9.22 4.27
CA ARG A 361 -1.78 9.32 5.67
C ARG A 361 -3.29 9.47 5.84
N ASP A 362 -4.02 9.66 4.75
CA ASP A 362 -5.48 9.74 4.73
C ASP A 362 -6.16 8.60 3.95
N GLY A 363 -5.36 7.78 3.25
CA GLY A 363 -5.82 6.62 2.47
C GLY A 363 -6.32 6.95 1.06
N PHE A 364 -6.37 8.23 0.68
CA PHE A 364 -6.81 8.68 -0.65
C PHE A 364 -5.72 9.43 -1.41
N HIS A 365 -5.08 10.44 -0.80
CA HIS A 365 -4.00 11.19 -1.44
C HIS A 365 -2.67 10.47 -1.24
N PHE A 366 -2.11 9.96 -2.33
CA PHE A 366 -0.80 9.31 -2.32
C PHE A 366 0.29 10.24 -2.84
N SER A 367 1.23 10.57 -1.96
CA SER A 367 2.48 11.22 -2.34
C SER A 367 3.43 10.20 -2.98
N ARG A 368 4.06 10.57 -4.10
CA ARG A 368 5.12 9.81 -4.76
C ARG A 368 6.37 10.68 -4.89
N PRO A 369 7.06 10.99 -3.78
CA PRO A 369 8.18 11.93 -3.77
C PRO A 369 9.39 11.42 -4.55
N ASP A 370 9.55 10.10 -4.60
CA ASP A 370 10.56 9.44 -5.44
C ASP A 370 9.89 8.80 -6.66
N ARG A 371 10.24 9.30 -7.84
CA ARG A 371 9.71 8.85 -9.13
C ARG A 371 10.60 7.80 -9.79
N THR A 372 11.69 7.39 -9.15
CA THR A 372 12.50 6.27 -9.62
C THR A 372 11.87 4.94 -9.21
N PRO A 373 11.91 3.91 -10.05
CA PRO A 373 11.32 2.62 -9.71
C PRO A 373 11.89 2.01 -8.42
N ALA A 374 11.02 1.45 -7.58
CA ALA A 374 11.41 0.62 -6.44
C ALA A 374 11.94 -0.74 -6.92
N ILE A 375 11.26 -1.36 -7.89
CA ILE A 375 11.71 -2.58 -8.56
C ILE A 375 11.60 -2.35 -10.06
N SER A 376 12.73 -2.53 -10.76
CA SER A 376 12.82 -2.47 -12.22
C SER A 376 12.96 -3.87 -12.81
N PRO A 377 12.53 -4.10 -14.06
CA PRO A 377 12.94 -5.27 -14.79
C PRO A 377 14.46 -5.37 -14.86
N SER A 378 14.99 -6.59 -14.93
CA SER A 378 16.39 -6.80 -15.28
C SER A 378 16.65 -6.39 -16.73
N GLY A 379 17.89 -6.10 -17.08
CA GLY A 379 18.23 -5.61 -18.41
C GLY A 379 17.78 -6.58 -19.51
N TRP A 380 17.19 -6.04 -20.57
CA TRP A 380 16.80 -6.83 -21.74
C TRP A 380 18.03 -7.50 -22.36
N GLY A 381 17.92 -8.78 -22.73
CA GLY A 381 19.05 -9.58 -23.22
C GLY A 381 19.99 -10.13 -22.15
N SER A 382 19.80 -9.83 -20.87
CA SER A 382 20.64 -10.34 -19.76
C SER A 382 20.45 -11.84 -19.48
N GLY A 383 19.41 -12.46 -20.02
CA GLY A 383 19.01 -13.83 -19.70
C GLY A 383 18.30 -13.99 -18.35
N ALA A 384 18.08 -12.90 -17.62
CA ALA A 384 17.34 -12.94 -16.36
C ALA A 384 15.86 -13.31 -16.58
N TRP A 385 15.23 -13.79 -15.52
CA TRP A 385 13.84 -14.28 -15.55
C TRP A 385 12.79 -13.16 -15.55
N ASP A 386 13.15 -11.93 -15.22
CA ASP A 386 12.27 -10.78 -15.00
C ASP A 386 12.62 -9.57 -15.89
N THR A 387 12.95 -9.80 -17.14
CA THR A 387 13.41 -8.77 -18.09
C THR A 387 12.28 -7.94 -18.70
N GLY A 388 11.03 -8.28 -18.44
CA GLY A 388 9.87 -7.65 -19.08
C GLY A 388 8.85 -7.11 -18.11
N TYR A 389 7.68 -7.74 -18.09
CA TYR A 389 6.54 -7.33 -17.31
C TYR A 389 6.69 -7.75 -15.85
N ILE A 390 6.76 -6.79 -14.92
CA ILE A 390 6.83 -7.03 -13.48
C ILE A 390 5.69 -6.34 -12.73
N GLY A 391 5.38 -6.82 -11.51
CA GLY A 391 4.35 -6.21 -10.67
C GLY A 391 4.40 -6.68 -9.23
N PHE A 392 3.88 -5.86 -8.33
CA PHE A 392 3.66 -6.23 -6.94
C PHE A 392 2.52 -7.25 -6.80
N CYS A 393 2.53 -8.02 -5.71
CA CYS A 393 1.33 -8.67 -5.21
C CYS A 393 0.45 -7.66 -4.45
N SER A 394 -0.88 -7.90 -4.40
CA SER A 394 -1.84 -6.97 -3.82
C SER A 394 -1.78 -6.88 -2.29
N SER A 395 -1.26 -7.90 -1.61
CA SER A 395 -1.06 -7.90 -0.16
C SER A 395 0.10 -7.02 0.33
N GLY A 396 0.99 -6.61 -0.58
CA GLY A 396 2.15 -5.80 -0.25
C GLY A 396 3.39 -6.63 0.06
N PHE A 397 3.73 -6.73 1.32
CA PHE A 397 4.96 -7.39 1.78
C PHE A 397 4.79 -8.02 3.16
N VAL A 398 5.61 -9.02 3.46
CA VAL A 398 5.70 -9.64 4.78
C VAL A 398 6.93 -9.13 5.53
N ILE A 399 6.88 -9.18 6.85
CA ILE A 399 7.98 -8.78 7.72
C ILE A 399 8.69 -10.04 8.20
N LYS A 400 9.96 -10.20 7.84
CA LYS A 400 10.78 -11.33 8.27
C LYS A 400 12.23 -10.89 8.48
N ASP A 401 12.85 -11.36 9.57
CA ASP A 401 14.25 -11.07 9.91
C ASP A 401 14.56 -9.54 9.93
N GLU A 402 13.62 -8.74 10.49
CA GLU A 402 13.70 -7.26 10.50
C GLU A 402 13.89 -6.64 9.11
N GLN A 403 13.34 -7.29 8.10
CA GLN A 403 13.27 -6.83 6.71
C GLN A 403 11.84 -6.92 6.17
N LEU A 404 11.54 -6.11 5.16
CA LEU A 404 10.35 -6.21 4.35
C LEU A 404 10.66 -7.11 3.15
N TRP A 405 9.97 -8.23 3.05
CA TRP A 405 10.08 -9.16 1.93
C TRP A 405 8.95 -8.88 0.96
N ILE A 406 9.29 -8.23 -0.14
CA ILE A 406 8.36 -7.77 -1.17
C ILE A 406 8.34 -8.83 -2.26
N TYR A 407 7.28 -9.63 -2.29
CA TYR A 407 7.07 -10.58 -3.37
C TYR A 407 6.62 -9.82 -4.61
N TYR A 408 7.24 -10.13 -5.74
CA TYR A 408 6.91 -9.56 -7.02
C TYR A 408 6.85 -10.63 -8.10
N VAL A 409 6.01 -10.40 -9.10
CA VAL A 409 5.94 -11.26 -10.27
C VAL A 409 6.79 -10.67 -11.37
N GLY A 410 7.49 -11.51 -12.13
CA GLY A 410 8.23 -11.12 -13.31
C GLY A 410 7.98 -12.07 -14.47
N ALA A 411 7.92 -11.51 -15.67
CA ALA A 411 7.91 -12.30 -16.91
C ALA A 411 9.24 -12.14 -17.62
N ARG A 412 9.76 -13.22 -18.18
CA ARG A 412 11.01 -13.19 -18.93
C ARG A 412 10.93 -12.32 -20.18
N GLY A 413 9.79 -12.28 -20.82
CA GLY A 413 9.51 -11.33 -21.91
C GLY A 413 10.00 -11.75 -23.29
N ASP A 414 10.84 -12.76 -23.43
CA ASP A 414 11.44 -13.17 -24.69
C ASP A 414 10.76 -14.36 -25.38
N GLY A 415 9.79 -14.98 -24.75
CA GLY A 415 9.04 -16.10 -25.31
C GLY A 415 9.87 -17.37 -25.63
N THR A 416 11.19 -17.30 -25.43
CA THR A 416 12.12 -18.36 -25.86
C THR A 416 12.47 -19.33 -24.75
N ALA A 417 12.22 -18.96 -23.52
CA ALA A 417 12.91 -19.54 -22.37
C ALA A 417 12.52 -20.95 -21.97
N ASN A 418 11.37 -21.48 -22.34
CA ASN A 418 10.98 -22.82 -21.90
C ASN A 418 10.29 -23.64 -22.96
N ASN A 419 10.55 -23.36 -24.20
CA ASN A 419 10.10 -24.23 -25.25
C ASN A 419 8.66 -24.78 -25.11
N PRO A 420 7.68 -23.98 -24.67
CA PRO A 420 6.34 -24.26 -25.07
C PRO A 420 6.09 -23.38 -26.29
N PRO A 421 5.63 -23.94 -27.38
CA PRO A 421 5.46 -23.25 -28.65
C PRO A 421 4.33 -22.21 -28.64
N LYS A 422 3.82 -21.79 -27.50
CA LYS A 422 2.63 -20.94 -27.42
C LYS A 422 2.76 -19.87 -26.35
N CYS A 423 3.70 -18.96 -26.50
CA CYS A 423 3.47 -17.62 -26.02
C CYS A 423 2.38 -16.99 -26.85
N VAL A 424 1.22 -16.76 -26.26
CA VAL A 424 0.02 -16.27 -26.96
C VAL A 424 0.21 -14.84 -27.46
N ILE A 425 1.21 -14.12 -26.97
CA ILE A 425 1.57 -12.76 -27.38
C ILE A 425 3.04 -12.71 -27.76
N THR A 426 3.29 -12.21 -28.96
CA THR A 426 4.62 -12.17 -29.58
C THR A 426 5.68 -11.37 -28.83
N ASN A 427 5.29 -10.50 -27.88
CA ASN A 427 6.20 -9.73 -27.03
C ASN A 427 6.55 -10.41 -25.70
N GLY A 428 6.21 -11.67 -25.52
CA GLY A 428 6.53 -12.45 -24.33
C GLY A 428 5.85 -12.02 -23.03
N MET A 429 4.93 -11.05 -23.07
CA MET A 429 4.31 -10.45 -21.87
C MET A 429 3.62 -11.47 -20.97
N HIS A 430 3.10 -12.54 -21.51
CA HIS A 430 2.35 -13.55 -20.75
C HIS A 430 3.09 -14.90 -20.66
N CYS A 431 4.41 -14.88 -20.81
CA CYS A 431 5.20 -16.10 -20.83
C CYS A 431 6.10 -16.21 -19.60
N ASN A 432 6.14 -17.42 -19.06
CA ASN A 432 7.11 -17.80 -18.02
C ASN A 432 7.09 -16.87 -16.79
N PHE A 433 5.90 -16.49 -16.36
CA PHE A 433 5.78 -15.76 -15.11
C PHE A 433 6.33 -16.57 -13.95
N SER A 434 7.15 -15.93 -13.16
CA SER A 434 7.72 -16.49 -11.93
C SER A 434 7.61 -15.46 -10.80
N VAL A 435 7.82 -15.92 -9.57
CA VAL A 435 7.76 -15.06 -8.39
C VAL A 435 9.15 -14.91 -7.81
N GLY A 436 9.53 -13.68 -7.53
CA GLY A 436 10.75 -13.34 -6.81
C GLY A 436 10.47 -12.51 -5.57
N ILE A 437 11.54 -12.25 -4.84
CA ILE A 437 11.53 -11.41 -3.64
C ILE A 437 12.53 -10.27 -3.85
N ALA A 438 12.14 -9.07 -3.42
CA ALA A 438 13.05 -7.96 -3.18
C ALA A 438 12.97 -7.59 -1.70
N LYS A 439 14.12 -7.37 -1.07
CA LYS A 439 14.25 -7.14 0.37
C LYS A 439 14.59 -5.70 0.66
N LEU A 440 13.90 -5.11 1.62
CA LEU A 440 14.16 -3.76 2.12
C LEU A 440 14.32 -3.83 3.64
N ARG A 441 15.20 -3.00 4.21
CA ARG A 441 15.25 -2.82 5.66
C ARG A 441 13.86 -2.53 6.21
N ARG A 442 13.52 -3.03 7.37
CA ARG A 442 12.29 -2.62 8.06
C ARG A 442 12.24 -1.09 8.18
N ASP A 443 11.09 -0.49 7.86
CA ASP A 443 10.87 0.97 7.77
C ASP A 443 11.74 1.70 6.72
N GLY A 444 12.52 0.98 5.93
CA GLY A 444 13.57 1.49 5.06
C GLY A 444 13.11 2.15 3.75
N PHE A 445 11.85 2.54 3.62
CA PHE A 445 11.37 3.26 2.43
C PHE A 445 12.06 4.62 2.28
N ALA A 446 12.23 5.32 3.41
CA ALA A 446 12.94 6.59 3.50
C ALA A 446 13.69 6.67 4.83
N GLY A 447 14.71 7.50 4.89
CA GLY A 447 15.44 7.81 6.11
C GLY A 447 15.95 9.25 6.10
N MET A 448 16.09 9.81 7.28
CA MET A 448 16.70 11.12 7.50
C MET A 448 18.19 10.91 7.72
N VAL A 449 19.01 11.36 6.78
CA VAL A 449 20.46 11.09 6.72
C VAL A 449 21.25 12.31 7.13
N ALA A 450 22.17 12.14 8.06
CA ALA A 450 23.21 13.10 8.41
C ALA A 450 24.58 12.54 8.00
N ASP A 451 25.25 13.17 7.02
CA ASP A 451 26.60 12.78 6.59
C ASP A 451 27.68 13.35 7.52
N GLY A 452 27.36 14.36 8.29
CA GLY A 452 28.15 14.99 9.35
C GLY A 452 27.31 15.17 10.62
N ALA A 453 27.54 16.24 11.35
CA ALA A 453 26.65 16.65 12.43
C ALA A 453 25.36 17.26 11.85
N GLY A 454 24.23 16.86 12.41
CA GLY A 454 22.93 17.39 12.00
C GLY A 454 21.85 17.19 13.05
N GLU A 455 20.74 17.88 12.87
CA GLU A 455 19.57 17.75 13.72
C GLU A 455 18.27 17.74 12.93
N LEU A 456 17.29 17.00 13.44
CA LEU A 456 15.91 16.98 12.98
C LEU A 456 15.01 17.30 14.15
N VAL A 457 14.07 18.23 13.97
CA VAL A 457 13.03 18.56 14.95
C VAL A 457 11.68 18.12 14.40
N THR A 458 10.94 17.35 15.20
CA THR A 458 9.57 16.97 14.86
C THR A 458 8.62 18.14 15.08
N ARG A 459 7.50 18.14 14.36
CA ARG A 459 6.34 18.92 14.78
C ARG A 459 5.87 18.51 16.17
N PRO A 460 5.01 19.30 16.83
CA PRO A 460 4.42 18.87 18.09
C PRO A 460 3.70 17.53 17.93
N VAL A 461 4.00 16.57 18.81
CA VAL A 461 3.38 15.25 18.84
C VAL A 461 2.74 14.98 20.19
N THR A 462 1.71 14.17 20.22
CA THR A 462 1.09 13.61 21.43
C THR A 462 1.13 12.09 21.40
N PHE A 463 1.25 11.48 22.57
CA PHE A 463 1.30 10.03 22.75
C PHE A 463 0.81 9.64 24.14
N THR A 464 0.45 8.37 24.31
CA THR A 464 0.06 7.78 25.61
C THR A 464 1.13 6.81 26.16
N GLY A 465 2.10 6.42 25.34
CA GLY A 465 3.18 5.51 25.72
C GLY A 465 4.24 6.14 26.64
N SER A 466 5.19 5.32 27.07
CA SER A 466 6.22 5.73 28.04
C SER A 466 7.66 5.56 27.56
N ARG A 467 7.89 4.88 26.43
CA ARG A 467 9.24 4.53 25.95
C ARG A 467 9.45 4.93 24.50
N LEU A 468 10.46 5.78 24.25
CA LEU A 468 10.86 6.10 22.88
C LEU A 468 11.72 4.98 22.31
N PHE A 469 11.36 4.54 21.10
CA PHE A 469 12.16 3.64 20.28
C PHE A 469 12.50 4.31 18.94
N VAL A 470 13.62 3.88 18.36
CA VAL A 470 14.06 4.31 17.04
C VAL A 470 14.50 3.11 16.20
N ASN A 471 14.30 3.24 14.89
CA ASN A 471 14.97 2.45 13.86
C ASN A 471 16.04 3.35 13.24
N ALA A 472 17.31 3.05 13.49
CA ALA A 472 18.41 3.91 13.04
C ALA A 472 19.68 3.11 12.75
N ASP A 473 20.44 3.59 11.79
CA ASP A 473 21.81 3.15 11.50
C ASP A 473 22.79 4.25 11.93
N ALA A 474 23.53 3.98 12.99
CA ALA A 474 24.60 4.83 13.50
C ALA A 474 25.93 4.06 13.59
N ARG A 475 26.17 3.06 12.72
CA ARG A 475 27.38 2.23 12.75
C ARG A 475 28.67 3.04 12.71
N PHE A 476 28.64 4.19 12.02
CA PHE A 476 29.79 5.07 11.85
C PHE A 476 29.69 6.36 12.65
N GLY A 477 28.67 6.48 13.51
CA GLY A 477 28.41 7.72 14.21
C GLY A 477 27.57 7.57 15.47
N THR A 478 26.70 8.56 15.68
CA THR A 478 25.87 8.66 16.89
C THR A 478 24.49 9.22 16.58
N LEU A 479 23.50 8.84 17.41
CA LEU A 479 22.17 9.45 17.46
C LEU A 479 21.74 9.60 18.91
N ALA A 480 21.26 10.78 19.29
CA ALA A 480 20.62 11.04 20.58
C ALA A 480 19.33 11.83 20.35
N ALA A 481 18.42 11.77 21.32
CA ALA A 481 17.17 12.51 21.26
C ALA A 481 17.02 13.44 22.47
N GLU A 482 16.33 14.55 22.26
CA GLU A 482 15.87 15.48 23.29
C GLU A 482 14.35 15.54 23.26
N VAL A 483 13.73 15.75 24.43
CA VAL A 483 12.33 16.17 24.52
C VAL A 483 12.32 17.67 24.77
N ILE A 484 11.76 18.44 23.86
CA ILE A 484 11.78 19.90 23.88
C ILE A 484 10.38 20.50 23.97
N ASP A 485 10.29 21.68 24.57
CA ASP A 485 9.08 22.49 24.66
C ASP A 485 8.79 23.29 23.37
N ALA A 486 7.79 24.17 23.43
CA ALA A 486 7.41 25.03 22.32
C ALA A 486 8.49 26.03 21.90
N ASP A 487 9.35 26.45 22.84
CA ASP A 487 10.43 27.40 22.62
C ASP A 487 11.73 26.70 22.16
N GLY A 488 11.69 25.36 21.96
CA GLY A 488 12.83 24.55 21.57
C GLY A 488 13.82 24.26 22.69
N LYS A 489 13.43 24.45 23.96
CA LYS A 489 14.27 24.22 25.12
C LYS A 489 14.06 22.79 25.64
N PRO A 490 15.13 22.01 25.86
CA PRO A 490 15.01 20.69 26.49
C PRO A 490 14.40 20.74 27.89
N PHE A 491 13.47 19.81 28.15
CA PHE A 491 13.01 19.64 29.54
C PHE A 491 14.15 19.15 30.44
N PRO A 492 14.19 19.56 31.70
CA PRO A 492 15.24 19.12 32.64
C PRO A 492 15.36 17.60 32.71
N GLY A 493 16.57 17.09 32.44
CA GLY A 493 16.89 15.67 32.40
C GLY A 493 16.54 14.96 31.08
N PHE A 494 16.05 15.70 30.06
CA PHE A 494 15.69 15.16 28.73
C PHE A 494 16.50 15.80 27.60
N ALA A 495 17.65 16.37 27.90
CA ALA A 495 18.60 16.85 26.89
C ALA A 495 19.39 15.68 26.25
N ALA A 496 20.10 15.95 25.16
CA ALA A 496 20.87 14.92 24.44
C ALA A 496 21.97 14.27 25.31
N GLU A 497 22.61 15.04 26.19
CA GLU A 497 23.61 14.56 27.13
C GLU A 497 23.04 13.69 28.26
N ASP A 498 21.74 13.74 28.47
CA ASP A 498 21.01 12.88 29.40
C ASP A 498 20.47 11.61 28.74
N CYS A 499 20.50 11.55 27.40
CA CYS A 499 19.98 10.45 26.57
C CYS A 499 21.00 9.32 26.45
N THR A 500 20.55 8.05 26.56
CA THR A 500 21.41 6.89 26.31
C THR A 500 21.92 6.81 24.87
N GLY A 501 21.14 7.31 23.91
CA GLY A 501 21.49 7.39 22.50
C GLY A 501 21.88 6.05 21.82
N LEU A 502 22.39 6.16 20.60
CA LEU A 502 23.07 5.12 19.85
C LEU A 502 24.48 5.59 19.51
N ALA A 503 25.47 4.69 19.61
CA ALA A 503 26.82 4.93 19.14
C ALA A 503 27.38 3.65 18.52
N ARG A 504 27.85 3.72 17.28
CA ARG A 504 28.47 2.61 16.54
C ARG A 504 27.58 1.36 16.44
N VAL A 505 26.28 1.53 16.31
CA VAL A 505 25.30 0.43 16.21
C VAL A 505 24.29 0.68 15.11
N ASP A 506 23.86 -0.39 14.47
CA ASP A 506 22.67 -0.46 13.61
C ASP A 506 21.58 -1.22 14.36
N SER A 507 20.37 -0.65 14.43
CA SER A 507 19.24 -1.31 15.09
C SER A 507 17.92 -0.88 14.48
N THR A 508 17.08 -1.85 14.18
CA THR A 508 15.70 -1.61 13.72
C THR A 508 14.73 -1.35 14.86
N LYS A 509 15.20 -1.57 16.14
CA LYS A 509 14.39 -1.39 17.34
C LYS A 509 15.28 -1.10 18.56
N ARG A 510 15.58 0.16 18.79
CA ARG A 510 16.41 0.60 19.91
C ARG A 510 15.63 1.53 20.82
N ALA A 511 15.53 1.17 22.10
CA ALA A 511 15.00 2.06 23.13
C ALA A 511 15.97 3.19 23.43
N LEU A 512 15.46 4.40 23.55
CA LEU A 512 16.15 5.56 24.11
C LEU A 512 15.58 5.88 25.50
N SER A 513 16.46 6.17 26.45
CA SER A 513 16.10 6.55 27.82
C SER A 513 16.90 7.78 28.28
N TRP A 514 16.38 8.47 29.25
CA TRP A 514 16.98 9.70 29.81
C TRP A 514 17.17 9.60 31.32
N LYS A 515 18.09 10.38 31.85
CA LYS A 515 18.27 10.53 33.28
C LYS A 515 17.04 11.10 33.98
N GLY A 516 16.24 11.92 33.28
CA GLY A 516 15.00 12.51 33.77
C GLY A 516 13.83 11.54 33.92
N GLY A 517 14.02 10.26 33.57
CA GLY A 517 13.01 9.21 33.65
C GLY A 517 12.43 8.81 32.31
N ASP A 518 11.22 8.25 32.29
CA ASP A 518 10.50 7.87 31.08
C ASP A 518 9.57 8.97 30.56
N LEU A 519 8.89 8.70 29.44
CA LEU A 519 8.05 9.68 28.77
C LEU A 519 6.63 9.80 29.35
N SER A 520 6.25 9.02 30.37
CA SER A 520 4.89 9.01 30.93
C SER A 520 4.44 10.40 31.44
N ARG A 521 5.39 11.23 31.95
CA ARG A 521 5.12 12.61 32.38
C ARG A 521 4.61 13.53 31.27
N PHE A 522 4.85 13.17 29.99
CA PHE A 522 4.44 13.91 28.80
C PHE A 522 3.20 13.30 28.13
N ALA A 523 2.67 12.20 28.65
CA ALA A 523 1.49 11.54 28.08
C ALA A 523 0.33 12.54 27.89
N GLY A 524 -0.24 12.57 26.67
CA GLY A 524 -1.30 13.47 26.28
C GLY A 524 -0.92 14.95 26.14
N LYS A 525 0.34 15.33 26.39
CA LYS A 525 0.82 16.72 26.24
C LYS A 525 1.58 16.88 24.93
N PRO A 526 1.40 17.99 24.19
CA PRO A 526 2.20 18.28 23.03
C PRO A 526 3.68 18.53 23.42
N VAL A 527 4.58 17.75 22.82
CA VAL A 527 6.03 17.93 22.91
C VAL A 527 6.66 17.75 21.54
N ARG A 528 7.90 18.16 21.37
CA ARG A 528 8.70 17.86 20.18
C ARG A 528 9.86 16.96 20.54
N PHE A 529 10.25 16.10 19.60
CA PHE A 529 11.53 15.41 19.67
C PHE A 529 12.55 16.14 18.78
N ARG A 530 13.74 16.38 19.32
CA ARG A 530 14.89 16.79 18.53
C ARG A 530 15.89 15.65 18.50
N PHE A 531 16.15 15.12 17.30
CA PHE A 531 17.16 14.09 17.08
C PHE A 531 18.47 14.75 16.65
N LYS A 532 19.53 14.59 17.46
CA LYS A 532 20.89 15.01 17.16
C LYS A 532 21.65 13.83 16.59
N MET A 533 22.20 13.99 15.41
CA MET A 533 22.79 12.92 14.62
C MET A 533 24.19 13.30 14.15
N LYS A 534 25.07 12.32 14.05
CA LYS A 534 26.38 12.47 13.43
C LYS A 534 26.70 11.20 12.66
N VAL A 535 26.85 11.29 11.34
CA VAL A 535 27.07 10.15 10.44
C VAL A 535 26.08 9.01 10.75
N ALA A 536 24.80 9.29 10.60
CA ALA A 536 23.72 8.38 10.98
C ALA A 536 22.49 8.56 10.10
N THR A 537 21.66 7.52 10.03
CA THR A 537 20.34 7.54 9.36
C THR A 537 19.27 7.15 10.36
N LEU A 538 18.23 7.97 10.47
CA LEU A 538 17.01 7.71 11.24
C LEU A 538 15.88 7.32 10.27
N TYR A 539 15.41 6.06 10.36
CA TYR A 539 14.34 5.54 9.49
C TYR A 539 12.95 5.75 10.09
N ALA A 540 12.81 5.52 11.40
CA ALA A 540 11.54 5.68 12.11
C ALA A 540 11.77 5.92 13.60
N PHE A 541 10.74 6.49 14.26
CA PHE A 541 10.65 6.54 15.71
C PHE A 541 9.22 6.22 16.16
N TRP A 542 9.02 5.80 17.39
CA TRP A 542 7.71 5.59 18.00
C TRP A 542 7.78 5.60 19.52
N VAL A 543 6.66 5.86 20.15
CA VAL A 543 6.54 5.78 21.61
C VAL A 543 5.72 4.56 21.98
N SER A 544 6.41 3.51 22.46
CA SER A 544 5.77 2.28 22.92
C SER A 544 5.14 2.47 24.29
N LYS A 545 4.08 1.70 24.56
CA LYS A 545 3.41 1.68 25.87
C LYS A 545 4.37 1.27 26.99
N ASP A 546 5.28 0.34 26.68
CA ASP A 546 6.20 -0.27 27.64
C ASP A 546 7.56 -0.64 27.01
N ALA A 547 8.36 -1.42 27.74
CA ALA A 547 9.69 -1.85 27.31
C ALA A 547 9.69 -2.92 26.19
N SER A 548 8.54 -3.47 25.79
CA SER A 548 8.46 -4.46 24.70
C SER A 548 8.83 -3.84 23.36
N GLY A 549 8.62 -2.52 23.23
CA GLY A 549 8.85 -1.77 21.99
C GLY A 549 7.84 -2.10 20.91
N LYS A 550 6.68 -2.64 21.25
CA LYS A 550 5.56 -2.81 20.33
C LYS A 550 5.06 -1.45 19.89
N SER A 551 4.78 -1.33 18.59
CA SER A 551 4.43 -0.04 18.00
C SER A 551 2.91 0.24 17.96
N GLY A 552 2.08 -0.80 18.11
CA GLY A 552 0.63 -0.71 17.86
C GLY A 552 0.28 -0.46 16.39
N GLY A 553 1.25 -0.55 15.48
CA GLY A 553 1.10 -0.31 14.05
C GLY A 553 0.64 -1.51 13.26
N TYR A 554 0.23 -1.28 12.01
CA TYR A 554 -0.17 -2.35 11.09
C TYR A 554 1.04 -3.02 10.45
N LEU A 555 0.92 -4.31 10.17
CA LEU A 555 2.04 -5.17 9.77
C LEU A 555 1.96 -5.65 8.31
N ALA A 556 1.27 -4.90 7.45
CA ALA A 556 1.05 -5.30 6.05
C ALA A 556 0.54 -6.74 5.96
N ALA A 557 1.25 -7.64 5.29
CA ALA A 557 0.88 -9.05 5.20
C ALA A 557 1.37 -9.92 6.38
N GLY A 558 1.71 -9.30 7.53
CA GLY A 558 2.16 -10.01 8.73
C GLY A 558 3.61 -10.46 8.67
N GLY A 559 3.96 -11.42 9.52
CA GLY A 559 5.30 -12.02 9.57
C GLY A 559 5.44 -13.03 10.71
N PRO A 560 6.47 -13.92 10.67
CA PRO A 560 6.62 -15.02 11.63
C PRO A 560 6.71 -14.62 13.10
N ASP A 561 7.18 -13.40 13.36
CA ASP A 561 7.36 -12.87 14.73
C ASP A 561 6.08 -12.22 15.29
N TYR A 562 4.97 -12.25 14.52
CA TYR A 562 3.73 -11.57 14.87
C TYR A 562 2.54 -12.52 14.91
N ALA A 563 1.67 -12.30 15.90
CA ALA A 563 0.47 -13.11 16.11
C ALA A 563 -0.75 -12.61 15.30
N GLY A 564 -0.67 -11.44 14.69
CA GLY A 564 -1.81 -10.82 14.01
C GLY A 564 -1.39 -9.73 13.02
N LEU A 565 -2.36 -8.88 12.69
CA LEU A 565 -2.22 -7.81 11.70
C LEU A 565 -1.69 -6.49 12.28
N LYS A 566 -1.43 -6.48 13.59
CA LYS A 566 -0.84 -5.35 14.33
C LYS A 566 0.29 -5.80 15.25
N ASP A 567 1.22 -4.91 15.55
CA ASP A 567 2.30 -5.06 16.52
C ASP A 567 1.79 -4.75 17.94
N GLU A 568 0.97 -5.67 18.48
CA GLU A 568 0.32 -5.56 19.81
C GLU A 568 0.74 -6.68 20.77
#